data_c1cfca1c36bc06d1ab9027a656c5deb2
#
_entry.id   c1cfca1c36bc06d1ab9027a656c5deb2
#
_cell.length_a   1.000
_cell.length_b   1.000
_cell.length_c   1.000
_cell.angle_alpha   90.00
_cell.angle_beta   90.00
_cell.angle_gamma   90.00
#
_symmetry.space_group_name_H-M   'P 1'
#
loop_
_entity.id
_entity.type
_entity.pdbx_description
1 polymer ?
#
loop_
_entity_poly.entity_id
_entity_poly.type
_entity_poly.pdbx_seq_one_letter_code
_entity_poly.pdbx_strand_id
1 'polypeptide(L)'
;KKRNIKIVSAIYGAPDDSKKSMDVRKVLQQQLDLRDYNFAISNDLAGRDPAPGIVKILTLKFTLDGKTITRTVRENQTISWE
;
A
#
# COMPACT_ATOMS: atom_id res chain seq x y z
N LYS A 1 18.53 -5.44 -10.40
CA LYS A 1 19.03 -4.22 -9.80
C LYS A 1 18.17 -3.82 -8.61
N LYS A 2 18.81 -3.48 -7.51
CA LYS A 2 18.13 -3.13 -6.28
C LYS A 2 17.54 -1.73 -6.37
N ARG A 3 16.26 -1.58 -6.02
CA ARG A 3 15.60 -0.29 -5.96
C ARG A 3 15.69 0.27 -4.55
N ASN A 4 15.87 1.57 -4.44
CA ASN A 4 15.86 2.25 -3.17
C ASN A 4 14.47 2.86 -2.93
N ILE A 5 13.56 2.03 -2.44
CA ILE A 5 12.18 2.42 -2.18
C ILE A 5 11.95 2.52 -0.69
N LYS A 6 11.42 3.66 -0.26
CA LYS A 6 11.09 3.89 1.15
C LYS A 6 9.65 4.37 1.27
N ILE A 7 8.85 3.66 2.05
CA ILE A 7 7.45 4.01 2.25
C ILE A 7 7.35 5.15 3.25
N VAL A 8 6.74 6.24 2.84
CA VAL A 8 6.48 7.39 3.72
C VAL A 8 5.15 7.20 4.44
N SER A 9 4.10 6.83 3.71
CA SER A 9 2.80 6.53 4.29
C SER A 9 2.05 5.54 3.41
N ALA A 10 1.20 4.74 4.02
CA ALA A 10 0.38 3.77 3.30
C ALA A 10 -0.88 3.51 4.11
N ILE A 11 -2.01 3.95 3.57
CA ILE A 11 -3.32 3.80 4.23
C ILE A 11 -4.22 2.98 3.33
N TYR A 12 -4.75 1.89 3.87
CA TYR A 12 -5.63 0.96 3.16
C TYR A 12 -7.01 0.97 3.78
N GLY A 13 -8.04 1.23 3.00
CA GLY A 13 -9.39 1.21 3.49
C GLY A 13 -10.38 1.96 2.62
N ALA A 14 -11.50 2.36 3.21
CA ALA A 14 -12.52 3.13 2.52
C ALA A 14 -11.98 4.51 2.15
N PRO A 15 -12.15 4.95 0.90
CA PRO A 15 -11.53 6.20 0.44
C PRO A 15 -12.04 7.45 1.18
N ASP A 16 -13.28 7.41 1.67
CA ASP A 16 -13.89 8.58 2.28
C ASP A 16 -14.14 8.46 3.79
N ASP A 17 -13.59 7.42 4.42
CA ASP A 17 -13.84 7.18 5.84
C ASP A 17 -12.58 6.67 6.53
N SER A 18 -11.90 7.57 7.22
CA SER A 18 -10.67 7.23 7.94
C SER A 18 -10.89 6.22 9.06
N LYS A 19 -12.10 6.12 9.58
CA LYS A 19 -12.42 5.13 10.62
C LYS A 19 -12.48 3.71 10.06
N LYS A 20 -12.63 3.58 8.75
CA LYS A 20 -12.67 2.29 8.05
C LYS A 20 -11.40 2.11 7.23
N SER A 21 -10.26 2.49 7.78
CA SER A 21 -8.98 2.37 7.12
C SER A 21 -7.90 2.00 8.12
N MET A 22 -6.78 1.50 7.61
CA MET A 22 -5.65 1.02 8.42
C MET A 22 -4.33 1.49 7.83
N ASP A 23 -3.38 1.78 8.73
CA ASP A 23 -2.01 2.05 8.34
C ASP A 23 -1.32 0.73 8.03
N VAL A 24 -0.87 0.55 6.80
CA VAL A 24 -0.18 -0.68 6.36
C VAL A 24 1.26 -0.40 5.97
N ARG A 25 1.83 0.73 6.40
CA ARG A 25 3.19 1.12 6.04
C ARG A 25 4.22 0.06 6.42
N LYS A 26 4.14 -0.44 7.65
CA LYS A 26 5.10 -1.43 8.13
C LYS A 26 5.03 -2.73 7.33
N VAL A 27 3.82 -3.17 7.03
CA VAL A 27 3.62 -4.41 6.27
C VAL A 27 4.20 -4.27 4.87
N LEU A 28 3.91 -3.14 4.20
CA LEU A 28 4.45 -2.87 2.87
C LEU A 28 5.97 -2.78 2.89
N GLN A 29 6.53 -2.09 3.89
CA GLN A 29 7.98 -1.96 3.98
C GLN A 29 8.64 -3.33 4.18
N GLN A 30 8.03 -4.21 4.97
CA GLN A 30 8.53 -5.56 5.14
C GLN A 30 8.54 -6.35 3.83
N GLN A 31 7.49 -6.22 3.02
CA GLN A 31 7.44 -6.88 1.71
C GLN A 31 8.56 -6.39 0.81
N LEU A 32 8.80 -5.09 0.79
CA LEU A 32 9.88 -4.51 0.00
C LEU A 32 11.25 -4.95 0.50
N ASP A 33 11.43 -5.03 1.80
CA ASP A 33 12.68 -5.48 2.40
C ASP A 33 12.99 -6.93 2.02
N LEU A 34 11.96 -7.74 1.80
CA LEU A 34 12.07 -9.10 1.28
C LEU A 34 12.22 -9.14 -0.24
N ARG A 35 12.27 -7.96 -0.87
CA ARG A 35 12.40 -7.78 -2.32
C ARG A 35 11.22 -8.35 -3.10
N ASP A 36 10.06 -8.36 -2.49
CA ASP A 36 8.82 -8.73 -3.14
C ASP A 36 8.14 -7.46 -3.64
N TYR A 37 8.23 -7.21 -4.94
CA TYR A 37 7.67 -6.00 -5.56
C TYR A 37 6.38 -6.26 -6.32
N ASN A 38 6.02 -7.51 -6.52
CA ASN A 38 4.87 -7.89 -7.36
C ASN A 38 3.82 -8.59 -6.52
N PHE A 39 3.00 -7.81 -5.86
CA PHE A 39 1.90 -8.37 -5.07
C PHE A 39 0.66 -7.49 -5.20
N ALA A 40 -0.50 -8.13 -5.12
CA ALA A 40 -1.78 -7.44 -5.19
C ALA A 40 -2.15 -6.87 -3.82
N ILE A 41 -2.83 -5.75 -3.82
CA ILE A 41 -3.37 -5.17 -2.60
C ILE A 41 -4.65 -5.91 -2.23
N SER A 42 -4.71 -6.42 -1.00
CA SER A 42 -5.88 -7.17 -0.54
C SER A 42 -6.05 -7.02 0.98
N ASN A 43 -7.15 -7.57 1.48
CA ASN A 43 -7.39 -7.58 2.93
C ASN A 43 -6.33 -8.38 3.67
N ASP A 44 -5.68 -9.34 3.01
CA ASP A 44 -4.60 -10.13 3.61
C ASP A 44 -3.41 -9.24 3.98
N LEU A 45 -3.13 -8.22 3.18
CA LEU A 45 -2.06 -7.25 3.45
C LEU A 45 -2.32 -6.52 4.76
N ALA A 46 -3.57 -6.14 5.01
CA ALA A 46 -3.94 -5.42 6.23
C ALA A 46 -4.16 -6.35 7.43
N GLY A 47 -4.25 -7.65 7.19
CA GLY A 47 -4.55 -8.64 8.23
C GLY A 47 -6.02 -8.76 8.57
N ARG A 48 -6.86 -7.90 8.02
CA ARG A 48 -8.32 -7.94 8.19
C ARG A 48 -8.97 -7.03 7.16
N ASP A 49 -10.30 -7.10 7.07
CA ASP A 49 -11.07 -6.21 6.18
C ASP A 49 -11.50 -4.97 6.97
N PRO A 50 -10.88 -3.80 6.75
CA PRO A 50 -11.23 -2.58 7.48
C PRO A 50 -12.56 -1.97 7.06
N ALA A 51 -13.11 -2.36 5.91
CA ALA A 51 -14.34 -1.79 5.38
C ALA A 51 -15.14 -2.85 4.63
N PRO A 52 -15.79 -3.79 5.34
CA PRO A 52 -16.58 -4.85 4.69
C PRO A 52 -17.64 -4.29 3.74
N GLY A 53 -17.73 -4.89 2.56
CA GLY A 53 -18.71 -4.48 1.56
C GLY A 53 -18.33 -3.26 0.74
N ILE A 54 -17.16 -2.67 0.99
CA ILE A 54 -16.67 -1.50 0.27
C ILE A 54 -15.39 -1.87 -0.44
N VAL A 55 -15.25 -1.44 -1.69
CA VAL A 55 -14.00 -1.59 -2.43
C VAL A 55 -12.97 -0.64 -1.79
N LYS A 56 -11.91 -1.20 -1.26
CA LYS A 56 -10.88 -0.45 -0.54
C LYS A 56 -9.84 0.09 -1.49
N ILE A 57 -9.18 1.15 -1.07
CA ILE A 57 -8.13 1.80 -1.84
C ILE A 57 -6.92 1.96 -0.94
N LEU A 58 -5.75 1.67 -1.49
CA LEU A 58 -4.48 1.97 -0.84
C LEU A 58 -4.01 3.32 -1.35
N THR A 59 -3.86 4.27 -0.43
CA THR A 59 -3.22 5.55 -0.73
C THR A 59 -1.78 5.44 -0.26
N LEU A 60 -0.85 5.48 -1.21
CA LEU A 60 0.54 5.17 -0.98
C LEU A 60 1.41 6.35 -1.34
N LYS A 61 2.31 6.72 -0.42
CA LYS A 61 3.33 7.73 -0.67
C LYS A 61 4.69 7.12 -0.36
N PHE A 62 5.59 7.17 -1.32
CA PHE A 62 6.92 6.58 -1.15
C PHE A 62 7.97 7.41 -1.89
N THR A 63 9.23 7.18 -1.54
CA THR A 63 10.35 7.74 -2.27
C THR A 63 11.02 6.65 -3.08
N LEU A 64 11.37 6.97 -4.32
CA LEU A 64 12.12 6.10 -5.21
C LEU A 64 13.35 6.87 -5.65
N ASP A 65 14.51 6.42 -5.19
CA ASP A 65 15.80 7.06 -5.50
C ASP A 65 15.77 8.56 -5.19
N GLY A 66 15.13 8.93 -4.09
CA GLY A 66 15.07 10.31 -3.63
C GLY A 66 13.88 11.11 -4.14
N LYS A 67 13.08 10.56 -5.05
CA LYS A 67 11.89 11.25 -5.56
C LYS A 67 10.65 10.78 -4.82
N THR A 68 9.81 11.72 -4.40
CA THR A 68 8.54 11.41 -3.74
C THR A 68 7.47 11.12 -4.79
N ILE A 69 6.82 9.98 -4.66
CA ILE A 69 5.78 9.52 -5.59
C ILE A 69 4.53 9.15 -4.79
N THR A 70 3.37 9.56 -5.28
CA THR A 70 2.09 9.21 -4.69
C THR A 70 1.34 8.30 -5.65
N ARG A 71 0.79 7.20 -5.13
CA ARG A 71 0.00 6.23 -5.90
C ARG A 71 -1.28 5.90 -5.19
N THR A 72 -2.32 5.60 -5.96
CA THR A 72 -3.58 5.10 -5.45
C THR A 72 -3.83 3.75 -6.12
N VAL A 73 -4.01 2.71 -5.32
CA VAL A 73 -4.18 1.34 -5.81
C VAL A 73 -5.47 0.77 -5.26
N ARG A 74 -6.32 0.28 -6.14
CA ARG A 74 -7.60 -0.32 -5.72
C ARG A 74 -7.36 -1.75 -5.22
N GLU A 75 -8.27 -2.19 -4.37
CA GLU A 75 -8.28 -3.57 -3.87
C GLU A 75 -8.15 -4.56 -5.04
N ASN A 76 -7.32 -5.57 -4.88
CA ASN A 76 -7.03 -6.63 -5.85
C ASN A 76 -6.20 -6.18 -7.06
N GLN A 77 -5.72 -4.94 -7.08
CA GLN A 77 -4.78 -4.50 -8.10
C GLN A 77 -3.35 -4.61 -7.62
N THR A 78 -2.43 -4.74 -8.55
CA THR A 78 -1.00 -4.80 -8.25
C THR A 78 -0.42 -3.40 -8.14
N ILE A 79 0.49 -3.19 -7.20
CA ILE A 79 1.16 -1.89 -7.03
C ILE A 79 2.14 -1.65 -8.17
N SER A 80 2.14 -0.42 -8.69
CA SER A 80 3.16 0.04 -9.62
C SER A 80 4.17 0.90 -8.85
N TRP A 81 5.44 0.51 -8.90
CA TRP A 81 6.51 1.21 -8.20
C TRP A 81 7.28 2.19 -9.10
N GLU A 82 6.82 2.40 -10.30
CA GLU A 82 7.49 3.31 -11.24
C GLU A 82 6.58 4.42 -11.75
#